data_e4252e8d25ce6b3ae98c46f3d7db9ef3
#
_entry.id   e4252e8d25ce6b3ae98c46f3d7db9ef3
#
_cell.length_a   1.000
_cell.length_b   1.000
_cell.length_c   1.000
_cell.angle_alpha   90.00
_cell.angle_beta   90.00
_cell.angle_gamma   90.00
#
_symmetry.space_group_name_H-M   'P 1'
#
loop_
_entity.id
_entity.type
_entity.pdbx_description
1 polymer ?
#
loop_
_entity_poly.entity_id
_entity_poly.type
_entity_poly.pdbx_seq_one_letter_code
_entity_poly.pdbx_strand_id
1 'polypeptide(L)'
;MLRPSGHTDTFTRDNLPPFEDWPDINTELFDYPDCLNAAVELTDRMVEKGFGDRIALIGNGRRRTYKELTDWTNRLANALVDDLGLQPGNRVLIRSANNPAMVACWLAATKVGAVVVNTMPMLRAGELAKYV
;
A
#
# COMPACT_ATOMS: atom_id res chain seq x y z
N MET A 1 -9.59 -20.99 -5.14
CA MET A 1 -9.39 -20.79 -3.67
C MET A 1 -8.30 -19.76 -3.47
N LEU A 2 -8.51 -18.76 -2.59
CA LEU A 2 -7.47 -17.78 -2.26
C LEU A 2 -6.25 -18.45 -1.63
N ARG A 3 -5.05 -18.08 -2.11
CA ARG A 3 -3.79 -18.54 -1.52
C ARG A 3 -3.59 -17.96 -0.12
N PRO A 4 -2.81 -18.59 0.77
CA PRO A 4 -2.45 -18.03 2.06
C PRO A 4 -1.85 -16.62 1.91
N SER A 5 -2.14 -15.73 2.85
CA SER A 5 -1.54 -14.39 2.94
C SER A 5 -0.83 -14.25 4.28
N GLY A 6 0.07 -13.27 4.40
CA GLY A 6 0.72 -12.92 5.67
C GLY A 6 -0.14 -12.09 6.62
N HIS A 7 -1.45 -11.94 6.33
CA HIS A 7 -2.36 -11.16 7.18
C HIS A 7 -2.68 -11.90 8.46
N THR A 8 -2.49 -11.25 9.60
CA THR A 8 -2.95 -11.69 10.93
C THR A 8 -4.38 -11.23 11.19
N ASP A 9 -4.76 -10.04 10.71
CA ASP A 9 -6.15 -9.59 10.68
C ASP A 9 -6.80 -10.07 9.38
N THR A 10 -7.72 -11.04 9.49
CA THR A 10 -8.37 -11.69 8.34
C THR A 10 -9.69 -11.03 7.93
N PHE A 11 -10.13 -9.97 8.62
CA PHE A 11 -11.44 -9.35 8.41
C PHE A 11 -11.77 -9.11 6.93
N THR A 12 -10.85 -8.49 6.19
CA THR A 12 -11.08 -8.19 4.76
C THR A 12 -11.28 -9.47 3.95
N ARG A 13 -10.49 -10.50 4.24
CA ARG A 13 -10.55 -11.80 3.54
C ARG A 13 -11.84 -12.55 3.85
N ASP A 14 -12.28 -12.50 5.10
CA ASP A 14 -13.48 -13.20 5.57
C ASP A 14 -14.78 -12.56 5.07
N ASN A 15 -14.70 -11.30 4.64
CA ASN A 15 -15.82 -10.51 4.10
C ASN A 15 -15.76 -10.29 2.59
N LEU A 16 -14.98 -11.08 1.87
CA LEU A 16 -14.99 -11.05 0.39
C LEU A 16 -16.29 -11.66 -0.16
N PRO A 17 -16.74 -11.24 -1.35
CA PRO A 17 -17.86 -11.89 -2.03
C PRO A 17 -17.61 -13.38 -2.25
N PRO A 18 -18.65 -14.19 -2.48
CA PRO A 18 -18.52 -15.57 -2.91
C PRO A 18 -17.61 -15.70 -4.14
N PHE A 19 -16.82 -16.77 -4.21
CA PHE A 19 -15.81 -16.93 -5.27
C PHE A 19 -16.44 -16.95 -6.68
N GLU A 20 -17.66 -17.43 -6.81
CA GLU A 20 -18.43 -17.45 -8.06
C GLU A 20 -18.76 -16.05 -8.61
N ASP A 21 -18.76 -15.03 -7.74
CA ASP A 21 -18.99 -13.64 -8.12
C ASP A 21 -17.71 -12.88 -8.51
N TRP A 22 -16.56 -13.57 -8.43
CA TRP A 22 -15.28 -12.95 -8.75
C TRP A 22 -15.11 -12.80 -10.25
N PRO A 23 -14.50 -11.68 -10.70
CA PRO A 23 -14.15 -11.54 -12.11
C PRO A 23 -13.07 -12.56 -12.49
N ASP A 24 -13.14 -13.07 -13.71
CA ASP A 24 -12.07 -13.88 -14.28
C ASP A 24 -10.88 -12.97 -14.63
N ILE A 25 -9.85 -13.03 -13.79
CA ILE A 25 -8.64 -12.23 -13.96
C ILE A 25 -7.56 -13.14 -14.56
N ASN A 26 -7.29 -12.94 -15.85
CA ASN A 26 -6.20 -13.63 -16.52
C ASN A 26 -4.84 -13.04 -16.07
N THR A 27 -4.15 -13.75 -15.18
CA THR A 27 -2.81 -13.40 -14.72
C THR A 27 -1.69 -14.14 -15.48
N GLU A 28 -2.02 -15.00 -16.47
CA GLU A 28 -1.04 -15.78 -17.24
C GLU A 28 -0.07 -14.90 -18.05
N LEU A 29 -0.48 -13.67 -18.34
CA LEU A 29 0.38 -12.69 -19.04
C LEU A 29 1.49 -12.10 -18.14
N PHE A 30 1.43 -12.36 -16.84
CA PHE A 30 2.35 -11.78 -15.85
C PHE A 30 2.97 -12.91 -15.01
N ASP A 31 4.28 -12.96 -15.01
CA ASP A 31 5.04 -13.91 -14.17
C ASP A 31 5.18 -13.32 -12.74
N TYR A 32 4.06 -13.30 -12.01
CA TYR A 32 4.08 -12.88 -10.62
C TYR A 32 4.44 -14.05 -9.69
N PRO A 33 5.32 -13.84 -8.72
CA PRO A 33 5.59 -14.84 -7.69
C PRO A 33 4.34 -15.08 -6.82
N ASP A 34 4.28 -16.25 -6.18
CA ASP A 34 3.17 -16.60 -5.29
C ASP A 34 2.97 -15.62 -4.12
N CYS A 35 4.06 -15.03 -3.65
CA CYS A 35 4.08 -14.03 -2.61
C CYS A 35 4.79 -12.78 -3.10
N LEU A 36 4.08 -11.66 -3.10
CA LEU A 36 4.57 -10.37 -3.55
C LEU A 36 4.16 -9.26 -2.58
N ASN A 37 5.09 -8.40 -2.22
CA ASN A 37 4.78 -7.12 -1.60
C ASN A 37 5.01 -6.00 -2.63
N ALA A 38 3.92 -5.43 -3.13
CA ALA A 38 3.99 -4.42 -4.19
C ALA A 38 4.82 -3.18 -3.79
N ALA A 39 4.80 -2.79 -2.52
CA ALA A 39 5.60 -1.65 -2.06
C ALA A 39 7.10 -1.97 -2.09
N VAL A 40 7.51 -3.18 -1.71
CA VAL A 40 8.90 -3.63 -1.79
C VAL A 40 9.38 -3.64 -3.25
N GLU A 41 8.57 -4.14 -4.18
CA GLU A 41 8.92 -4.14 -5.61
C GLU A 41 9.10 -2.72 -6.17
N LEU A 42 8.25 -1.79 -5.74
CA LEU A 42 8.25 -0.39 -6.23
C LEU A 42 9.28 0.51 -5.52
N THR A 43 9.88 0.06 -4.42
CA THR A 43 10.84 0.85 -3.64
C THR A 43 12.18 0.13 -3.49
N ASP A 44 12.28 -0.83 -2.59
CA ASP A 44 13.54 -1.50 -2.23
C ASP A 44 14.18 -2.17 -3.46
N ARG A 45 13.39 -2.93 -4.23
CA ARG A 45 13.86 -3.59 -5.45
C ARG A 45 14.38 -2.61 -6.51
N MET A 46 13.81 -1.40 -6.58
CA MET A 46 14.31 -0.38 -7.51
C MET A 46 15.68 0.13 -7.08
N VAL A 47 15.92 0.27 -5.76
CA VAL A 47 17.24 0.63 -5.24
C VAL A 47 18.25 -0.51 -5.46
N GLU A 48 17.88 -1.76 -5.18
CA GLU A 48 18.71 -2.95 -5.40
C GLU A 48 19.11 -3.12 -6.87
N LYS A 49 18.20 -2.80 -7.80
CA LYS A 49 18.46 -2.80 -9.25
C LYS A 49 19.37 -1.66 -9.74
N GLY A 50 19.88 -0.81 -8.82
CA GLY A 50 20.74 0.31 -9.14
C GLY A 50 20.01 1.57 -9.63
N PHE A 51 18.70 1.67 -9.44
CA PHE A 51 17.91 2.84 -9.83
C PHE A 51 17.71 3.85 -8.68
N GLY A 52 18.43 3.67 -7.57
CA GLY A 52 18.28 4.47 -6.36
C GLY A 52 18.34 5.99 -6.60
N ASP A 53 19.20 6.45 -7.48
CA ASP A 53 19.39 7.88 -7.81
C ASP A 53 18.43 8.41 -8.89
N ARG A 54 17.62 7.53 -9.52
CA ARG A 54 16.62 7.97 -10.48
C ARG A 54 15.43 8.62 -9.77
N ILE A 55 14.82 9.58 -10.45
CA ILE A 55 13.63 10.27 -9.94
C ILE A 55 12.45 9.32 -9.93
N ALA A 56 11.88 9.09 -8.74
CA ALA A 56 10.70 8.29 -8.52
C ALA A 56 9.41 9.11 -8.45
N LEU A 57 9.46 10.30 -7.82
CA LEU A 57 8.32 11.19 -7.65
C LEU A 57 8.66 12.64 -7.97
N ILE A 58 7.70 13.32 -8.59
CA ILE A 58 7.72 14.77 -8.79
C ILE A 58 6.43 15.33 -8.23
N GLY A 59 6.52 16.28 -7.32
CA GLY A 59 5.34 16.93 -6.75
C GLY A 59 5.71 18.00 -5.73
N ASN A 60 4.83 18.96 -5.52
CA ASN A 60 5.02 20.06 -4.58
C ASN A 60 6.34 20.82 -4.80
N GLY A 61 6.74 21.02 -6.07
CA GLY A 61 7.99 21.69 -6.43
C GLY A 61 9.28 20.91 -6.12
N ARG A 62 9.18 19.64 -5.73
CA ARG A 62 10.34 18.79 -5.40
C ARG A 62 10.38 17.54 -6.26
N ARG A 63 11.61 17.08 -6.52
CA ARG A 63 11.90 15.78 -7.12
C ARG A 63 12.46 14.89 -6.01
N ARG A 64 12.00 13.63 -5.97
CA ARG A 64 12.49 12.62 -5.03
C ARG A 64 12.99 11.41 -5.77
N THR A 65 14.16 10.93 -5.39
CA THR A 65 14.73 9.70 -5.94
C THR A 65 14.05 8.45 -5.35
N TYR A 66 14.30 7.28 -5.96
CA TYR A 66 13.86 6.00 -5.39
C TYR A 66 14.45 5.77 -4.00
N LYS A 67 15.71 6.11 -3.78
CA LYS A 67 16.34 6.00 -2.46
C LYS A 67 15.63 6.87 -1.42
N GLU A 68 15.38 8.14 -1.73
CA GLU A 68 14.66 9.05 -0.82
C GLU A 68 13.23 8.59 -0.56
N LEU A 69 12.55 8.04 -1.57
CA LEU A 69 11.21 7.48 -1.42
C LEU A 69 11.23 6.24 -0.53
N THR A 70 12.19 5.33 -0.73
CA THR A 70 12.36 4.12 0.08
C THR A 70 12.64 4.47 1.54
N ASP A 71 13.57 5.39 1.79
CA ASP A 71 13.90 5.85 3.15
C ASP A 71 12.68 6.51 3.84
N TRP A 72 11.91 7.30 3.10
CA TRP A 72 10.69 7.92 3.62
C TRP A 72 9.62 6.87 3.93
N THR A 73 9.38 5.95 3.00
CA THR A 73 8.44 4.84 3.17
C THR A 73 8.79 3.98 4.38
N ASN A 74 10.08 3.64 4.56
CA ASN A 74 10.53 2.84 5.71
C ASN A 74 10.29 3.54 7.05
N ARG A 75 10.56 4.83 7.15
CA ARG A 75 10.27 5.60 8.37
C ARG A 75 8.78 5.62 8.71
N LEU A 76 7.92 5.81 7.70
CA LEU A 76 6.48 5.76 7.90
C LEU A 76 6.00 4.35 8.25
N ALA A 77 6.56 3.32 7.62
CA ALA A 77 6.25 1.93 7.94
C ALA A 77 6.58 1.57 9.40
N ASN A 78 7.76 1.99 9.87
CA ASN A 78 8.16 1.79 11.27
C ASN A 78 7.21 2.52 12.23
N ALA A 79 6.85 3.76 11.95
CA ALA A 79 5.89 4.50 12.79
C ALA A 79 4.51 3.80 12.83
N LEU A 80 4.04 3.25 11.70
CA LEU A 80 2.78 2.50 11.69
C LEU A 80 2.84 1.26 12.58
N VAL A 81 3.95 0.53 12.60
CA VAL A 81 4.12 -0.69 13.40
C VAL A 81 4.46 -0.36 14.85
N ASP A 82 5.51 0.46 15.08
CA ASP A 82 6.10 0.65 16.40
C ASP A 82 5.27 1.63 17.26
N ASP A 83 4.76 2.72 16.66
CA ASP A 83 4.04 3.75 17.40
C ASP A 83 2.52 3.50 17.42
N LEU A 84 1.95 2.94 16.33
CA LEU A 84 0.52 2.73 16.21
C LEU A 84 0.09 1.26 16.37
N GLY A 85 1.02 0.32 16.51
CA GLY A 85 0.74 -1.10 16.74
C GLY A 85 0.03 -1.79 15.56
N LEU A 86 0.21 -1.26 14.34
CA LEU A 86 -0.45 -1.78 13.15
C LEU A 86 -0.02 -3.23 12.87
N GLN A 87 -1.01 -4.09 12.61
CA GLN A 87 -0.80 -5.49 12.26
C GLN A 87 -1.12 -5.74 10.77
N PRO A 88 -0.44 -6.70 10.12
CA PRO A 88 -0.77 -7.10 8.75
C PRO A 88 -2.27 -7.46 8.62
N GLY A 89 -2.94 -6.92 7.61
CA GLY A 89 -4.38 -7.08 7.39
C GLY A 89 -5.24 -5.97 7.99
N ASN A 90 -4.72 -5.14 8.91
CA ASN A 90 -5.44 -3.95 9.38
C ASN A 90 -5.75 -2.99 8.22
N ARG A 91 -6.87 -2.27 8.32
CA ARG A 91 -7.26 -1.26 7.32
C ARG A 91 -6.66 0.08 7.70
N VAL A 92 -6.04 0.73 6.72
CA VAL A 92 -5.51 2.10 6.86
C VAL A 92 -6.27 3.03 5.94
N LEU A 93 -7.07 3.92 6.52
CA LEU A 93 -7.80 4.94 5.78
C LEU A 93 -6.88 6.12 5.48
N ILE A 94 -6.61 6.36 4.20
CA ILE A 94 -5.85 7.53 3.74
C ILE A 94 -6.79 8.54 3.11
N ARG A 95 -6.99 9.67 3.79
CA ARG A 95 -7.74 10.81 3.28
C ARG A 95 -6.78 11.92 2.88
N SER A 96 -6.47 12.01 1.62
CA SER A 96 -5.46 12.97 1.11
C SER A 96 -5.73 13.36 -0.34
N ALA A 97 -5.25 14.54 -0.73
CA ALA A 97 -5.08 14.88 -2.12
C ALA A 97 -3.92 14.08 -2.73
N ASN A 98 -3.88 14.00 -4.08
CA ASN A 98 -2.79 13.36 -4.80
C ASN A 98 -1.50 14.18 -4.67
N ASN A 99 -0.64 13.76 -3.76
CA ASN A 99 0.65 14.39 -3.49
C ASN A 99 1.70 13.34 -3.08
N PRO A 100 3.00 13.67 -3.06
CA PRO A 100 4.05 12.73 -2.70
C PRO A 100 3.90 12.08 -1.31
N ALA A 101 3.32 12.78 -0.34
CA ALA A 101 3.11 12.21 0.99
C ALA A 101 2.05 11.10 0.98
N MET A 102 0.97 11.29 0.21
CA MET A 102 -0.05 10.26 0.02
C MET A 102 0.56 8.98 -0.57
N VAL A 103 1.44 9.12 -1.59
CA VAL A 103 2.13 7.96 -2.19
C VAL A 103 3.03 7.27 -1.16
N ALA A 104 3.81 8.01 -0.38
CA ALA A 104 4.68 7.44 0.65
C ALA A 104 3.88 6.73 1.76
N CYS A 105 2.74 7.29 2.20
CA CYS A 105 1.86 6.65 3.17
C CYS A 105 1.22 5.38 2.61
N TRP A 106 0.79 5.41 1.35
CA TRP A 106 0.23 4.23 0.67
C TRP A 106 1.24 3.10 0.58
N LEU A 107 2.47 3.41 0.14
CA LEU A 107 3.57 2.45 0.06
C LEU A 107 3.93 1.92 1.46
N ALA A 108 3.98 2.78 2.48
CA ALA A 108 4.30 2.37 3.84
C ALA A 108 3.25 1.39 4.40
N ALA A 109 1.97 1.71 4.27
CA ALA A 109 0.88 0.84 4.71
C ALA A 109 0.89 -0.50 3.95
N THR A 110 1.08 -0.46 2.63
CA THR A 110 1.21 -1.69 1.81
C THR A 110 2.43 -2.51 2.23
N LYS A 111 3.55 -1.86 2.54
CA LYS A 111 4.81 -2.53 2.92
C LYS A 111 4.67 -3.34 4.20
N VAL A 112 3.94 -2.84 5.17
CA VAL A 112 3.67 -3.54 6.44
C VAL A 112 2.48 -4.51 6.36
N GLY A 113 1.94 -4.73 5.18
CA GLY A 113 0.86 -5.68 4.95
C GLY A 113 -0.53 -5.17 5.33
N ALA A 114 -0.72 -3.85 5.44
CA ALA A 114 -2.05 -3.28 5.67
C ALA A 114 -2.89 -3.25 4.40
N VAL A 115 -4.20 -3.25 4.57
CA VAL A 115 -5.18 -3.00 3.50
C VAL A 115 -5.45 -1.50 3.42
N VAL A 116 -5.07 -0.88 2.32
CA VAL A 116 -5.20 0.58 2.15
C VAL A 116 -6.58 0.93 1.59
N VAL A 117 -7.27 1.85 2.27
CA VAL A 117 -8.53 2.44 1.84
C VAL A 117 -8.30 3.91 1.53
N ASN A 118 -8.22 4.24 0.25
CA ASN A 118 -8.03 5.62 -0.19
C ASN A 118 -9.35 6.37 -0.31
N THR A 119 -9.42 7.58 0.23
CA THR A 119 -10.60 8.43 0.11
C THR A 119 -10.23 9.82 -0.38
N MET A 120 -11.20 10.46 -1.02
CA MET A 120 -11.04 11.84 -1.49
C MET A 120 -11.02 12.82 -0.32
N PRO A 121 -10.19 13.89 -0.39
CA PRO A 121 -10.10 14.89 0.67
C PRO A 121 -11.41 15.66 0.89
N MET A 122 -12.31 15.67 -0.08
CA MET A 122 -13.60 16.36 -0.02
C MET A 122 -14.67 15.62 0.79
N LEU A 123 -14.48 14.32 1.09
CA LEU A 123 -15.45 13.56 1.89
C LEU A 123 -15.58 14.14 3.29
N ARG A 124 -16.83 14.33 3.73
CA ARG A 124 -17.17 14.88 5.06
C ARG A 124 -17.43 13.76 6.06
N ALA A 125 -17.58 14.11 7.33
CA ALA A 125 -17.75 13.16 8.42
C ALA A 125 -18.86 12.12 8.18
N GLY A 126 -20.03 12.54 7.68
CA GLY A 126 -21.16 11.63 7.41
C GLY A 126 -20.88 10.63 6.26
N GLU A 127 -20.00 11.00 5.32
CA GLU A 127 -19.58 10.10 4.24
C GLU A 127 -18.48 9.16 4.72
N LEU A 128 -17.52 9.68 5.49
CA LEU A 128 -16.43 8.90 6.06
C LEU A 128 -16.94 7.86 7.07
N ALA A 129 -17.99 8.15 7.83
CA ALA A 129 -18.61 7.22 8.78
C ALA A 129 -19.12 5.90 8.16
N LYS A 130 -19.16 5.82 6.83
CA LYS A 130 -19.48 4.57 6.10
C LYS A 130 -18.27 3.66 5.90
N TYR A 131 -17.06 4.16 6.15
CA TYR A 131 -15.80 3.44 5.95
C TYR A 131 -15.10 3.08 7.27
N VAL A 132 -15.63 3.55 8.40
CA VAL A 132 -15.04 3.37 9.75
C VAL A 132 -15.98 2.56 10.63
#